data_27672afe448299b720e085cfa7564593
#
_entry.id   27672afe448299b720e085cfa7564593
#
_cell.length_a   1.000
_cell.length_b   1.000
_cell.length_c   1.000
_cell.angle_alpha   90.00
_cell.angle_beta   90.00
_cell.angle_gamma   90.00
#
_symmetry.space_group_name_H-M   'P 1'
#
loop_
_entity.id
_entity.type
_entity.pdbx_description
1 polymer ?
#
loop_
_entity_poly.entity_id
_entity_poly.type
_entity_poly.pdbx_seq_one_letter_code
_entity_poly.pdbx_strand_id
1 'polypeptide(L)'
;NYDEALESVAETIVAVAEDKLFKGYILLADTPKAGIFTLPKRLKAQGIKMMQVLSGDKQALIDRLVVQFEDAKDYVKGYGDLLPEHKVAHIEALKHEGREGAFIGDGINDAPVLALSNVGFAMGKMGADMAVETADVVIQTDDPLKVAEAIAIGRRTRRIVLQNIIFAIGVKVLVMVLGILGMATLWEAVFADSGVALLAVMNSMRALKK
;
A
#
# COMPACT_ATOMS: atom_id res chain seq x y z
N ASN A 1 8.97 -40.42 21.02
CA ASN A 1 7.57 -40.07 21.27
C ASN A 1 7.44 -38.58 21.04
N TYR A 2 6.66 -38.20 20.04
CA TYR A 2 6.28 -36.82 19.79
C TYR A 2 5.27 -36.44 20.89
N ASP A 3 5.47 -35.29 21.49
CA ASP A 3 4.55 -34.83 22.56
C ASP A 3 3.32 -34.20 21.87
N GLU A 4 2.16 -34.85 22.01
CA GLU A 4 0.88 -34.35 21.42
C GLU A 4 0.55 -32.92 21.89
N ALA A 5 1.07 -32.48 23.03
CA ALA A 5 0.94 -31.11 23.52
C ALA A 5 1.55 -30.08 22.55
N LEU A 6 2.50 -30.46 21.70
CA LEU A 6 3.13 -29.57 20.71
C LEU A 6 2.20 -29.28 19.52
N GLU A 7 1.20 -30.12 19.25
CA GLU A 7 0.24 -29.89 18.18
C GLU A 7 -0.69 -28.70 18.47
N SER A 8 -0.89 -28.40 19.74
CA SER A 8 -1.72 -27.26 20.17
C SER A 8 -0.99 -25.91 20.13
N VAL A 9 0.33 -25.91 19.89
CA VAL A 9 1.11 -24.69 19.84
C VAL A 9 0.91 -23.99 18.49
N ALA A 10 0.53 -22.74 18.55
CA ALA A 10 0.27 -21.94 17.35
C ALA A 10 1.56 -21.47 16.65
N GLU A 11 2.63 -21.27 17.41
CA GLU A 11 3.94 -20.82 16.96
C GLU A 11 4.65 -21.90 16.11
N THR A 12 5.62 -21.49 15.28
CA THR A 12 6.46 -22.43 14.54
C THR A 12 7.40 -23.16 15.49
N ILE A 13 7.35 -24.49 15.46
CA ILE A 13 8.16 -25.35 16.32
C ILE A 13 9.28 -25.98 15.50
N VAL A 14 10.50 -25.85 15.98
CA VAL A 14 11.66 -26.60 15.50
C VAL A 14 11.99 -27.70 16.52
N ALA A 15 11.65 -28.93 16.21
CA ALA A 15 11.98 -30.07 17.08
C ALA A 15 13.47 -30.44 16.93
N VAL A 16 14.13 -30.65 18.03
CA VAL A 16 15.54 -31.06 18.08
C VAL A 16 15.64 -32.50 18.58
N ALA A 17 16.29 -33.34 17.80
CA ALA A 17 16.56 -34.73 18.17
C ALA A 17 18.05 -35.07 17.99
N GLU A 18 18.57 -35.89 18.86
CA GLU A 18 19.94 -36.47 18.81
C GLU A 18 19.81 -37.99 18.94
N ASP A 19 20.44 -38.74 18.04
CA ASP A 19 20.39 -40.23 18.00
C ASP A 19 18.93 -40.76 18.01
N LYS A 20 18.02 -40.12 17.31
CA LYS A 20 16.57 -40.43 17.26
C LYS A 20 15.83 -40.24 18.60
N LEU A 21 16.47 -39.60 19.58
CA LEU A 21 15.85 -39.22 20.83
C LEU A 21 15.49 -37.73 20.79
N PHE A 22 14.22 -37.43 21.07
CA PHE A 22 13.76 -36.05 21.21
C PHE A 22 14.48 -35.39 22.41
N LYS A 23 15.15 -34.24 22.16
CA LYS A 23 15.90 -33.47 23.17
C LYS A 23 15.15 -32.22 23.62
N GLY A 24 14.27 -31.70 22.78
CA GLY A 24 13.52 -30.50 23.07
C GLY A 24 13.03 -29.82 21.80
N TYR A 25 12.53 -28.63 21.94
CA TYR A 25 12.08 -27.82 20.83
C TYR A 25 12.43 -26.35 21.01
N ILE A 26 12.48 -25.61 19.88
CA ILE A 26 12.66 -24.20 19.85
C ILE A 26 11.36 -23.61 19.29
N LEU A 27 10.79 -22.64 19.98
CA LEU A 27 9.64 -21.86 19.47
C LEU A 27 10.15 -20.65 18.70
N LEU A 28 9.71 -20.51 17.48
CA LEU A 28 9.95 -19.33 16.65
C LEU A 28 8.68 -18.52 16.63
N ALA A 29 8.76 -17.28 17.11
CA ALA A 29 7.66 -16.33 17.08
C ALA A 29 8.11 -15.06 16.37
N ASP A 30 7.37 -14.64 15.36
CA ASP A 30 7.62 -13.37 14.69
C ASP A 30 7.14 -12.21 15.56
N THR A 31 7.90 -11.14 15.52
CA THR A 31 7.54 -9.90 16.22
C THR A 31 6.99 -8.91 15.21
N PRO A 32 5.78 -8.37 15.44
CA PRO A 32 5.22 -7.35 14.56
C PRO A 32 6.13 -6.14 14.42
N LYS A 33 6.27 -5.64 13.18
CA LYS A 33 7.12 -4.47 12.90
C LYS A 33 6.65 -3.24 13.69
N ALA A 34 7.61 -2.43 14.14
CA ALA A 34 7.30 -1.20 14.85
C ALA A 34 6.35 -0.31 14.03
N GLY A 35 5.35 0.25 14.68
CA GLY A 35 4.37 1.13 14.05
C GLY A 35 3.17 0.42 13.40
N ILE A 36 3.17 -0.91 13.25
CA ILE A 36 2.06 -1.62 12.61
C ILE A 36 0.73 -1.36 13.31
N PHE A 37 0.72 -1.28 14.65
CA PHE A 37 -0.50 -1.04 15.41
C PHE A 37 -1.05 0.39 15.28
N THR A 38 -0.22 1.35 14.85
CA THR A 38 -0.65 2.72 14.57
C THR A 38 -1.07 2.95 13.12
N LEU A 39 -0.70 2.03 12.22
CA LEU A 39 -1.00 2.11 10.79
C LEU A 39 -2.50 2.19 10.50
N PRO A 40 -3.39 1.37 11.10
CA PRO A 40 -4.82 1.43 10.84
C PRO A 40 -5.42 2.81 11.10
N LYS A 41 -5.02 3.47 12.19
CA LYS A 41 -5.46 4.83 12.53
C LYS A 41 -5.07 5.84 11.45
N ARG A 42 -3.84 5.75 10.93
CA ARG A 42 -3.36 6.63 9.85
C ARG A 42 -4.08 6.36 8.52
N LEU A 43 -4.30 5.10 8.17
CA LEU A 43 -5.03 4.73 6.96
C LEU A 43 -6.49 5.17 7.03
N LYS A 44 -7.16 4.95 8.17
CA LYS A 44 -8.54 5.39 8.41
C LYS A 44 -8.68 6.91 8.29
N ALA A 45 -7.73 7.68 8.84
CA ALA A 45 -7.69 9.14 8.71
C ALA A 45 -7.56 9.61 7.25
N GLN A 46 -7.01 8.76 6.39
CA GLN A 46 -6.94 8.99 4.94
C GLN A 46 -8.15 8.42 4.18
N GLY A 47 -9.20 7.97 4.86
CA GLY A 47 -10.42 7.47 4.24
C GLY A 47 -10.27 6.07 3.60
N ILE A 48 -9.25 5.31 3.96
CA ILE A 48 -9.19 3.88 3.65
C ILE A 48 -10.25 3.19 4.50
N LYS A 49 -11.05 2.35 3.89
CA LYS A 49 -12.24 1.78 4.55
C LYS A 49 -11.94 0.57 5.42
N MET A 50 -10.92 -0.19 5.09
CA MET A 50 -10.60 -1.47 5.72
C MET A 50 -9.12 -1.81 5.52
N MET A 51 -8.54 -2.49 6.48
CA MET A 51 -7.23 -3.13 6.38
C MET A 51 -7.42 -4.65 6.50
N GLN A 52 -6.68 -5.41 5.71
CA GLN A 52 -6.68 -6.86 5.77
C GLN A 52 -5.26 -7.37 5.91
N VAL A 53 -5.07 -8.39 6.75
CA VAL A 53 -3.82 -9.12 6.92
C VAL A 53 -4.01 -10.48 6.25
N LEU A 54 -3.21 -10.77 5.24
CA LEU A 54 -3.21 -12.04 4.51
C LEU A 54 -1.89 -12.77 4.78
N SER A 55 -1.94 -13.87 5.54
CA SER A 55 -0.73 -14.60 5.94
C SER A 55 -0.85 -16.10 5.64
N GLY A 56 0.31 -16.74 5.43
CA GLY A 56 0.44 -18.19 5.42
C GLY A 56 0.51 -18.81 6.82
N ASP A 57 0.62 -17.99 7.86
CA ASP A 57 0.64 -18.46 9.25
C ASP A 57 -0.72 -19.00 9.68
N LYS A 58 -0.73 -19.81 10.75
CA LYS A 58 -1.96 -20.37 11.32
C LYS A 58 -2.96 -19.28 11.66
N GLN A 59 -4.24 -19.50 11.34
CA GLN A 59 -5.31 -18.53 11.62
C GLN A 59 -5.32 -18.09 13.09
N ALA A 60 -5.01 -18.99 14.03
CA ALA A 60 -4.94 -18.66 15.46
C ALA A 60 -3.90 -17.59 15.81
N LEU A 61 -2.76 -17.53 15.07
CA LEU A 61 -1.76 -16.47 15.24
C LEU A 61 -2.27 -15.14 14.70
N ILE A 62 -2.92 -15.18 13.54
CA ILE A 62 -3.49 -13.99 12.91
C ILE A 62 -4.63 -13.41 13.77
N ASP A 63 -5.47 -14.25 14.36
CA ASP A 63 -6.53 -13.81 15.29
C ASP A 63 -5.94 -13.12 16.53
N ARG A 64 -4.85 -13.68 17.10
CA ARG A 64 -4.13 -13.04 18.21
C ARG A 64 -3.52 -11.70 17.80
N LEU A 65 -2.99 -11.60 16.58
CA LEU A 65 -2.46 -10.34 16.05
C LEU A 65 -3.58 -9.30 15.89
N VAL A 66 -4.71 -9.69 15.31
CA VAL A 66 -5.86 -8.78 15.09
C VAL A 66 -6.41 -8.24 16.41
N VAL A 67 -6.44 -9.06 17.46
CA VAL A 67 -6.88 -8.62 18.80
C VAL A 67 -5.98 -7.49 19.36
N GLN A 68 -4.70 -7.47 19.02
CA GLN A 68 -3.75 -6.42 19.46
C GLN A 68 -4.02 -5.04 18.82
N PHE A 69 -4.81 -4.97 17.75
CA PHE A 69 -5.22 -3.68 17.16
C PHE A 69 -6.34 -2.98 17.95
N GLU A 70 -6.56 -3.30 19.18
CA GLU A 70 -7.54 -2.77 20.17
C GLU A 70 -8.61 -1.81 19.61
N ASP A 71 -8.24 -0.57 19.30
CA ASP A 71 -9.13 0.49 18.78
C ASP A 71 -9.53 0.31 17.31
N ALA A 72 -9.04 -0.71 16.62
CA ALA A 72 -9.24 -0.92 15.19
C ALA A 72 -9.80 -2.31 14.83
N LYS A 73 -10.39 -3.03 15.78
CA LYS A 73 -10.89 -4.41 15.57
C LYS A 73 -11.88 -4.53 14.42
N ASP A 74 -12.80 -3.57 14.28
CA ASP A 74 -13.79 -3.58 13.19
C ASP A 74 -13.20 -3.14 11.84
N TYR A 75 -12.01 -2.55 11.87
CA TYR A 75 -11.31 -2.02 10.71
C TYR A 75 -10.28 -3.00 10.15
N VAL A 76 -9.67 -3.83 11.01
CA VAL A 76 -8.65 -4.82 10.63
C VAL A 76 -9.26 -6.21 10.61
N LYS A 77 -9.11 -6.92 9.50
CA LYS A 77 -9.49 -8.33 9.36
C LYS A 77 -8.27 -9.18 9.07
N GLY A 78 -8.19 -10.36 9.67
CA GLY A 78 -7.09 -11.29 9.49
C GLY A 78 -7.53 -12.57 8.81
N TYR A 79 -6.72 -13.05 7.88
CA TYR A 79 -6.88 -14.30 7.16
C TYR A 79 -5.56 -15.06 7.22
N GLY A 80 -5.57 -16.20 7.90
CA GLY A 80 -4.43 -17.11 8.05
C GLY A 80 -4.55 -18.33 7.15
N ASP A 81 -3.58 -19.24 7.26
CA ASP A 81 -3.51 -20.50 6.52
C ASP A 81 -3.61 -20.32 4.99
N LEU A 82 -3.17 -19.17 4.47
CA LEU A 82 -3.29 -18.85 3.05
C LEU A 82 -2.07 -19.32 2.27
N LEU A 83 -2.29 -20.15 1.27
CA LEU A 83 -1.31 -20.41 0.22
C LEU A 83 -1.20 -19.19 -0.74
N PRO A 84 -0.12 -19.06 -1.51
CA PRO A 84 0.04 -17.95 -2.45
C PRO A 84 -1.15 -17.80 -3.42
N GLU A 85 -1.68 -18.91 -3.96
CA GLU A 85 -2.85 -18.91 -4.83
C GLU A 85 -4.14 -18.42 -4.11
N HIS A 86 -4.28 -18.68 -2.82
CA HIS A 86 -5.41 -18.17 -2.03
C HIS A 86 -5.35 -16.67 -1.86
N LYS A 87 -4.16 -16.09 -1.70
CA LYS A 87 -3.98 -14.64 -1.66
C LYS A 87 -4.38 -13.99 -2.98
N VAL A 88 -3.99 -14.59 -4.11
CA VAL A 88 -4.38 -14.13 -5.45
C VAL A 88 -5.90 -14.16 -5.60
N ALA A 89 -6.53 -15.29 -5.32
CA ALA A 89 -7.98 -15.45 -5.41
C ALA A 89 -8.74 -14.46 -4.50
N HIS A 90 -8.18 -14.15 -3.33
CA HIS A 90 -8.76 -13.17 -2.41
C HIS A 90 -8.78 -11.75 -3.01
N ILE A 91 -7.69 -11.33 -3.65
CA ILE A 91 -7.63 -10.02 -4.32
C ILE A 91 -8.55 -9.99 -5.55
N GLU A 92 -8.62 -11.07 -6.33
CA GLU A 92 -9.55 -11.18 -7.45
C GLU A 92 -11.00 -11.02 -7.00
N ALA A 93 -11.39 -11.70 -5.92
CA ALA A 93 -12.73 -11.58 -5.36
C ALA A 93 -13.06 -10.13 -4.95
N LEU A 94 -12.13 -9.43 -4.31
CA LEU A 94 -12.31 -8.01 -3.97
C LEU A 94 -12.50 -7.12 -5.21
N LYS A 95 -11.73 -7.40 -6.27
CA LYS A 95 -11.88 -6.68 -7.56
C LYS A 95 -13.22 -6.95 -8.23
N HIS A 96 -13.70 -8.20 -8.20
CA HIS A 96 -15.03 -8.55 -8.73
C HIS A 96 -16.16 -7.88 -7.94
N GLU A 97 -15.96 -7.60 -6.65
CA GLU A 97 -16.89 -6.79 -5.85
C GLU A 97 -16.79 -5.27 -6.15
N GLY A 98 -15.99 -4.87 -7.12
CA GLY A 98 -15.76 -3.46 -7.46
C GLY A 98 -14.96 -2.69 -6.41
N ARG A 99 -14.20 -3.37 -5.58
CA ARG A 99 -13.32 -2.76 -4.58
C ARG A 99 -11.96 -2.49 -5.18
N GLU A 100 -11.47 -1.30 -4.95
CA GLU A 100 -10.08 -0.93 -5.25
C GLU A 100 -9.24 -1.09 -3.99
N GLY A 101 -8.06 -1.72 -4.12
CA GLY A 101 -7.18 -2.00 -3.00
C GLY A 101 -5.72 -1.88 -3.34
N ALA A 102 -4.92 -1.59 -2.31
CA ALA A 102 -3.47 -1.69 -2.36
C ALA A 102 -3.04 -2.97 -1.63
N PHE A 103 -2.05 -3.65 -2.17
CA PHE A 103 -1.40 -4.78 -1.51
C PHE A 103 0.01 -4.39 -1.09
N ILE A 104 0.40 -4.78 0.11
CA ILE A 104 1.72 -4.54 0.67
C ILE A 104 2.37 -5.91 0.90
N GLY A 105 3.45 -6.19 0.20
CA GLY A 105 4.22 -7.43 0.34
C GLY A 105 5.71 -7.13 0.49
N ASP A 106 6.44 -8.07 1.08
CA ASP A 106 7.89 -7.97 1.30
C ASP A 106 8.67 -9.09 0.62
N GLY A 107 7.99 -10.07 0.02
CA GLY A 107 8.57 -11.30 -0.48
C GLY A 107 8.39 -11.56 -1.97
N ILE A 108 9.27 -12.40 -2.50
CA ILE A 108 9.21 -12.90 -3.88
C ILE A 108 7.88 -13.64 -4.14
N ASN A 109 7.36 -14.32 -3.12
CA ASN A 109 6.11 -15.07 -3.20
C ASN A 109 4.86 -14.19 -3.35
N ASP A 110 4.97 -12.90 -3.04
CA ASP A 110 3.86 -11.94 -3.13
C ASP A 110 3.83 -11.19 -4.49
N ALA A 111 4.84 -11.40 -5.37
CA ALA A 111 4.91 -10.74 -6.67
C ALA A 111 3.63 -10.92 -7.54
N PRO A 112 2.99 -12.11 -7.62
CA PRO A 112 1.74 -12.26 -8.37
C PRO A 112 0.60 -11.42 -7.79
N VAL A 113 0.54 -11.29 -6.46
CA VAL A 113 -0.49 -10.52 -5.76
C VAL A 113 -0.25 -9.02 -5.91
N LEU A 114 1.02 -8.58 -5.86
CA LEU A 114 1.43 -7.20 -6.14
C LEU A 114 1.01 -6.77 -7.54
N ALA A 115 1.33 -7.59 -8.56
CA ALA A 115 0.97 -7.32 -9.95
C ALA A 115 -0.55 -7.24 -10.18
N LEU A 116 -1.31 -8.05 -9.44
CA LEU A 116 -2.76 -8.11 -9.57
C LEU A 116 -3.46 -6.97 -8.87
N SER A 117 -2.91 -6.39 -7.82
CA SER A 117 -3.54 -5.33 -7.04
C SER A 117 -3.69 -4.03 -7.84
N ASN A 118 -4.57 -3.10 -7.40
CA ASN A 118 -4.67 -1.78 -8.06
C ASN A 118 -3.43 -0.92 -7.80
N VAL A 119 -2.77 -1.12 -6.65
CA VAL A 119 -1.48 -0.54 -6.31
C VAL A 119 -0.69 -1.54 -5.48
N GLY A 120 0.44 -1.99 -5.99
CA GLY A 120 1.38 -2.88 -5.30
C GLY A 120 2.48 -2.09 -4.56
N PHE A 121 2.63 -2.34 -3.28
CA PHE A 121 3.73 -1.80 -2.47
C PHE A 121 4.72 -2.92 -2.12
N ALA A 122 5.95 -2.81 -2.58
CA ALA A 122 7.04 -3.66 -2.11
C ALA A 122 7.75 -3.01 -0.92
N MET A 123 7.95 -3.80 0.14
CA MET A 123 8.67 -3.37 1.34
C MET A 123 9.96 -4.15 1.51
N GLY A 124 11.02 -3.47 1.94
CA GLY A 124 12.28 -4.11 2.36
C GLY A 124 13.53 -3.53 1.73
N LYS A 125 14.64 -3.76 2.43
CA LYS A 125 15.97 -3.47 1.92
C LYS A 125 16.38 -4.55 0.94
N MET A 126 16.59 -4.19 -0.34
CA MET A 126 17.38 -4.95 -1.32
C MET A 126 17.28 -6.49 -1.23
N GLY A 127 16.14 -7.09 -1.49
CA GLY A 127 16.08 -8.54 -1.36
C GLY A 127 15.19 -9.29 -2.34
N ALA A 128 14.28 -8.64 -2.93
CA ALA A 128 13.41 -9.28 -3.91
C ALA A 128 13.37 -8.41 -5.16
N ASP A 129 14.42 -8.50 -5.99
CA ASP A 129 14.46 -7.78 -7.27
C ASP A 129 13.15 -7.94 -8.04
N MET A 130 12.55 -9.14 -7.99
CA MET A 130 11.28 -9.43 -8.64
C MET A 130 10.07 -8.69 -8.01
N ALA A 131 10.02 -8.52 -6.69
CA ALA A 131 8.97 -7.75 -6.03
C ALA A 131 9.11 -6.25 -6.32
N VAL A 132 10.36 -5.77 -6.39
CA VAL A 132 10.68 -4.38 -6.76
C VAL A 132 10.31 -4.09 -8.22
N GLU A 133 10.57 -5.04 -9.14
CA GLU A 133 10.19 -4.90 -10.56
C GLU A 133 8.68 -4.95 -10.79
N THR A 134 7.94 -5.60 -9.90
CA THR A 134 6.48 -5.81 -10.05
C THR A 134 5.65 -4.75 -9.33
N ALA A 135 6.23 -4.10 -8.31
CA ALA A 135 5.50 -3.14 -7.48
C ALA A 135 5.42 -1.74 -8.10
N ASP A 136 4.28 -1.07 -7.92
CA ASP A 136 4.11 0.33 -8.33
C ASP A 136 4.86 1.30 -7.39
N VAL A 137 5.03 0.91 -6.13
CA VAL A 137 5.70 1.70 -5.10
C VAL A 137 6.68 0.84 -4.31
N VAL A 138 7.93 1.29 -4.21
CA VAL A 138 8.96 0.62 -3.43
C VAL A 138 9.28 1.43 -2.18
N ILE A 139 9.12 0.80 -1.02
CA ILE A 139 9.48 1.36 0.29
C ILE A 139 10.79 0.75 0.74
N GLN A 140 11.88 1.52 0.66
CA GLN A 140 13.24 1.06 0.96
C GLN A 140 13.50 0.79 2.44
N THR A 141 12.59 1.16 3.31
CA THR A 141 12.68 0.95 4.75
C THR A 141 11.65 -0.08 5.21
N ASP A 142 11.93 -0.75 6.32
CA ASP A 142 10.99 -1.70 6.94
C ASP A 142 9.92 -1.03 7.81
N ASP A 143 9.63 0.25 7.55
CA ASP A 143 8.64 1.01 8.31
C ASP A 143 7.27 0.98 7.61
N PRO A 144 6.27 0.25 8.15
CA PRO A 144 4.94 0.17 7.56
C PRO A 144 4.20 1.52 7.54
N LEU A 145 4.59 2.49 8.37
CA LEU A 145 3.98 3.82 8.37
C LEU A 145 4.28 4.62 7.09
N LYS A 146 5.32 4.23 6.35
CA LYS A 146 5.65 4.81 5.04
C LYS A 146 4.58 4.55 3.99
N VAL A 147 3.79 3.49 4.12
CA VAL A 147 2.63 3.24 3.27
C VAL A 147 1.62 4.39 3.39
N ALA A 148 1.28 4.79 4.61
CA ALA A 148 0.37 5.91 4.84
C ALA A 148 0.95 7.24 4.33
N GLU A 149 2.26 7.44 4.45
CA GLU A 149 2.96 8.61 3.92
C GLU A 149 2.90 8.64 2.38
N ALA A 150 3.17 7.51 1.72
CA ALA A 150 3.12 7.40 0.26
C ALA A 150 1.70 7.68 -0.28
N ILE A 151 0.65 7.17 0.37
CA ILE A 151 -0.74 7.48 0.02
C ILE A 151 -1.04 8.99 0.16
N ALA A 152 -0.55 9.62 1.22
CA ALA A 152 -0.72 11.06 1.42
C ALA A 152 -0.03 11.88 0.32
N ILE A 153 1.19 11.49 -0.05
CA ILE A 153 1.95 12.11 -1.15
C ILE A 153 1.18 11.96 -2.48
N GLY A 154 0.73 10.76 -2.81
CA GLY A 154 -0.02 10.48 -4.04
C GLY A 154 -1.28 11.35 -4.15
N ARG A 155 -2.05 11.48 -3.07
CA ARG A 155 -3.26 12.33 -3.03
C ARG A 155 -2.95 13.81 -3.17
N ARG A 156 -1.89 14.27 -2.53
CA ARG A 156 -1.43 15.65 -2.65
C ARG A 156 -1.02 15.95 -4.10
N THR A 157 -0.22 15.06 -4.70
CA THR A 157 0.23 15.19 -6.09
C THR A 157 -0.95 15.22 -7.05
N ARG A 158 -1.91 14.29 -6.91
CA ARG A 158 -3.14 14.27 -7.71
C ARG A 158 -3.91 15.59 -7.63
N ARG A 159 -4.02 16.17 -6.42
CA ARG A 159 -4.70 17.46 -6.23
C ARG A 159 -4.00 18.58 -6.98
N ILE A 160 -2.66 18.64 -6.92
CA ILE A 160 -1.86 19.65 -7.64
C ILE A 160 -2.01 19.47 -9.15
N VAL A 161 -1.95 18.23 -9.65
CA VAL A 161 -2.15 17.93 -11.08
C VAL A 161 -3.53 18.39 -11.55
N LEU A 162 -4.59 18.07 -10.80
CA LEU A 162 -5.95 18.50 -11.14
C LEU A 162 -6.09 20.03 -11.14
N GLN A 163 -5.48 20.72 -10.17
CA GLN A 163 -5.47 22.19 -10.14
C GLN A 163 -4.83 22.76 -11.41
N ASN A 164 -3.68 22.21 -11.81
CA ASN A 164 -2.98 22.66 -13.01
C ASN A 164 -3.79 22.39 -14.28
N ILE A 165 -4.42 21.22 -14.40
CA ILE A 165 -5.26 20.88 -15.57
C ILE A 165 -6.47 21.83 -15.67
N ILE A 166 -7.21 21.98 -14.56
CA ILE A 166 -8.39 22.84 -14.54
C ILE A 166 -8.02 24.30 -14.86
N PHE A 167 -6.93 24.79 -14.28
CA PHE A 167 -6.44 26.14 -14.51
C PHE A 167 -6.03 26.34 -15.99
N ALA A 168 -5.23 25.39 -16.53
CA ALA A 168 -4.77 25.50 -17.92
C ALA A 168 -5.93 25.45 -18.92
N ILE A 169 -6.86 24.53 -18.76
CA ILE A 169 -8.05 24.42 -19.62
C ILE A 169 -8.91 25.67 -19.47
N GLY A 170 -9.15 26.14 -18.24
CA GLY A 170 -9.95 27.31 -17.95
C GLY A 170 -9.44 28.57 -18.63
N VAL A 171 -8.12 28.82 -18.53
CA VAL A 171 -7.50 29.99 -19.21
C VAL A 171 -7.58 29.84 -20.72
N LYS A 172 -7.34 28.64 -21.30
CA LYS A 172 -7.44 28.41 -22.75
C LYS A 172 -8.86 28.68 -23.27
N VAL A 173 -9.87 28.16 -22.58
CA VAL A 173 -11.28 28.41 -22.95
C VAL A 173 -11.60 29.88 -22.85
N LEU A 174 -11.16 30.56 -21.79
CA LEU A 174 -11.38 32.00 -21.64
C LEU A 174 -10.78 32.79 -22.79
N VAL A 175 -9.51 32.57 -23.11
CA VAL A 175 -8.82 33.28 -24.21
C VAL A 175 -9.48 32.97 -25.57
N MET A 176 -9.94 31.74 -25.80
CA MET A 176 -10.65 31.36 -27.01
C MET A 176 -11.98 32.12 -27.13
N VAL A 177 -12.75 32.24 -26.07
CA VAL A 177 -14.01 33.01 -26.05
C VAL A 177 -13.75 34.50 -26.33
N LEU A 178 -12.72 35.08 -25.66
CA LEU A 178 -12.33 36.47 -25.90
C LEU A 178 -11.85 36.70 -27.34
N GLY A 179 -11.17 35.74 -27.95
CA GLY A 179 -10.78 35.79 -29.36
C GLY A 179 -11.98 35.77 -30.32
N ILE A 180 -12.98 34.92 -30.05
CA ILE A 180 -14.24 34.89 -30.83
C ILE A 180 -14.99 36.22 -30.74
N LEU A 181 -14.96 36.87 -29.58
CA LEU A 181 -15.57 38.18 -29.36
C LEU A 181 -14.76 39.36 -29.93
N GLY A 182 -13.59 39.08 -30.55
CA GLY A 182 -12.70 40.10 -31.05
C GLY A 182 -11.96 40.92 -29.98
N MET A 183 -11.96 40.44 -28.75
CA MET A 183 -11.35 41.10 -27.59
C MET A 183 -9.95 40.62 -27.27
N ALA A 184 -9.50 39.54 -27.88
CA ALA A 184 -8.15 39.00 -27.70
C ALA A 184 -7.47 38.80 -29.06
N THR A 185 -6.17 39.10 -29.10
CA THR A 185 -5.29 38.92 -30.26
C THR A 185 -4.46 37.65 -30.13
N LEU A 186 -3.75 37.26 -31.19
CA LEU A 186 -2.84 36.13 -31.19
C LEU A 186 -1.76 36.26 -30.10
N TRP A 187 -1.26 37.47 -29.87
CA TRP A 187 -0.22 37.72 -28.90
C TRP A 187 -0.67 37.44 -27.46
N GLU A 188 -1.87 37.86 -27.11
CA GLU A 188 -2.45 37.58 -25.78
C GLU A 188 -2.67 36.09 -25.56
N ALA A 189 -3.05 35.35 -26.62
CA ALA A 189 -3.17 33.90 -26.56
C ALA A 189 -1.80 33.21 -26.28
N VAL A 190 -0.72 33.66 -26.95
CA VAL A 190 0.64 33.14 -26.75
C VAL A 190 1.17 33.46 -25.35
N PHE A 191 0.96 34.69 -24.88
CA PHE A 191 1.37 35.08 -23.52
C PHE A 191 0.59 34.33 -22.44
N ALA A 192 -0.71 34.12 -22.63
CA ALA A 192 -1.52 33.34 -21.70
C ALA A 192 -1.04 31.88 -21.63
N ASP A 193 -0.75 31.24 -22.75
CA ASP A 193 -0.27 29.84 -22.78
C ASP A 193 1.09 29.69 -22.06
N SER A 194 2.05 30.57 -22.36
CA SER A 194 3.37 30.58 -21.69
C SER A 194 3.26 30.90 -20.20
N GLY A 195 2.41 31.87 -19.82
CA GLY A 195 2.17 32.27 -18.44
C GLY A 195 1.52 31.14 -17.63
N VAL A 196 0.54 30.45 -18.21
CA VAL A 196 -0.11 29.28 -17.57
C VAL A 196 0.89 28.16 -17.34
N ALA A 197 1.76 27.86 -18.33
CA ALA A 197 2.78 26.84 -18.19
C ALA A 197 3.74 27.16 -17.02
N LEU A 198 4.20 28.41 -16.93
CA LEU A 198 5.08 28.85 -15.85
C LEU A 198 4.38 28.73 -14.47
N LEU A 199 3.14 29.18 -14.37
CA LEU A 199 2.37 29.09 -13.12
C LEU A 199 2.10 27.63 -12.72
N ALA A 200 1.82 26.75 -13.68
CA ALA A 200 1.65 25.32 -13.44
C ALA A 200 2.95 24.67 -12.91
N VAL A 201 4.12 25.04 -13.44
CA VAL A 201 5.40 24.59 -12.92
C VAL A 201 5.62 25.07 -11.49
N MET A 202 5.38 26.36 -11.21
CA MET A 202 5.49 26.91 -9.86
C MET A 202 4.53 26.22 -8.87
N ASN A 203 3.29 25.95 -9.26
CA ASN A 203 2.36 25.20 -8.42
C ASN A 203 2.83 23.75 -8.18
N SER A 204 3.44 23.11 -9.20
CA SER A 204 3.97 21.75 -9.08
C SER A 204 5.13 21.64 -8.09
N MET A 205 5.93 22.71 -7.90
CA MET A 205 6.99 22.74 -6.89
C MET A 205 6.46 22.53 -5.45
N ARG A 206 5.17 22.76 -5.23
CA ARG A 206 4.52 22.47 -3.93
C ARG A 206 4.49 20.98 -3.61
N ALA A 207 4.61 20.10 -4.60
CA ALA A 207 4.72 18.67 -4.38
C ALA A 207 6.04 18.28 -3.69
N LEU A 208 7.11 19.07 -3.88
CA LEU A 208 8.44 18.85 -3.28
C LEU A 208 8.51 19.24 -1.79
N LYS A 209 7.60 20.08 -1.31
CA LYS A 209 7.59 20.47 0.10
C LYS A 209 7.03 19.32 0.93
N LYS A 210 7.81 18.84 1.90
CA LYS A 210 7.36 17.87 2.93
C LYS A 210 6.24 18.42 3.80
#